data_272134cf35f6c41951940e094394fce9
#
_entry.id   272134cf35f6c41951940e094394fce9
#
_cell.length_a   1.000
_cell.length_b   1.000
_cell.length_c   1.000
_cell.angle_alpha   90.00
_cell.angle_beta   90.00
_cell.angle_gamma   90.00
#
_symmetry.space_group_name_H-M   'P 1'
#
loop_
_entity.id
_entity.type
_entity.pdbx_description
1 polymer ?
#
loop_
_entity_poly.entity_id
_entity_poly.type
_entity_poly.pdbx_seq_one_letter_code
_entity_poly.pdbx_strand_id
1 'polypeptide(L)'
;MGRAEVTQFVEESDCVILLGTFMTDINLGIYTANLDPAKCIYATSEQLRIHHHHFHGVMLGDFISELAARNPKPPRRVIPKTLEHRPVEYKLVSEAPITIERVIARLNQQIDDQSIVIADIGDSLFAATELQMHDRTDFISPAYYTSMGFSVPATLGAQVARPNDRVITICGDGAFQMTGMELSTIVRHGFSPIIIVMDNHGYGTERMLHAGDLEYNEIHSWNYHKLPEVLRGGTGYEIFTEGEFDAALTKAWADRSGMSLLHVHLSVSDSSLPLQRLAERMSQRV
;
A
#
# COMPACT_ATOMS: atom_id res chain seq x y z
N MET A 1 -7.32 -10.64 1.03
CA MET A 1 -6.02 -9.96 1.09
C MET A 1 -5.14 -10.52 2.21
N GLY A 2 -5.62 -10.57 3.45
CA GLY A 2 -4.86 -11.14 4.58
C GLY A 2 -4.57 -12.65 4.42
N ARG A 3 -3.50 -13.10 5.07
CA ARG A 3 -3.14 -14.53 5.14
C ARG A 3 -4.23 -15.32 5.85
N ALA A 4 -4.42 -16.58 5.45
CA ALA A 4 -5.48 -17.44 6.00
C ALA A 4 -5.40 -17.58 7.53
N GLU A 5 -4.18 -17.70 8.08
CA GLU A 5 -3.93 -17.84 9.51
C GLU A 5 -4.37 -16.59 10.30
N VAL A 6 -4.17 -15.39 9.71
CA VAL A 6 -4.61 -14.13 10.32
C VAL A 6 -6.11 -14.02 10.29
N THR A 7 -6.74 -14.36 9.16
CA THR A 7 -8.20 -14.39 9.02
C THR A 7 -8.82 -15.32 10.07
N GLN A 8 -8.33 -16.55 10.15
CA GLN A 8 -8.81 -17.53 11.12
C GLN A 8 -8.63 -17.04 12.57
N PHE A 9 -7.46 -16.48 12.91
CA PHE A 9 -7.21 -15.98 14.26
C PHE A 9 -8.19 -14.87 14.67
N VAL A 10 -8.52 -13.98 13.74
CA VAL A 10 -9.48 -12.88 14.00
C VAL A 10 -10.91 -13.41 14.12
N GLU A 11 -11.34 -14.28 13.21
CA GLU A 11 -12.70 -14.82 13.17
C GLU A 11 -13.00 -15.76 14.35
N GLU A 12 -12.01 -16.51 14.84
CA GLU A 12 -12.12 -17.39 16.00
C GLU A 12 -11.96 -16.66 17.35
N SER A 13 -11.64 -15.36 17.33
CA SER A 13 -11.47 -14.58 18.55
C SER A 13 -12.77 -14.51 19.35
N ASP A 14 -12.65 -14.58 20.67
CA ASP A 14 -13.77 -14.45 21.62
C ASP A 14 -14.26 -13.00 21.77
N CYS A 15 -13.41 -12.01 21.42
CA CYS A 15 -13.78 -10.60 21.39
C CYS A 15 -12.93 -9.88 20.33
N VAL A 16 -13.58 -9.21 19.38
CA VAL A 16 -12.96 -8.36 18.37
C VAL A 16 -13.38 -6.91 18.62
N ILE A 17 -12.42 -6.04 18.89
CA ILE A 17 -12.67 -4.62 19.12
C ILE A 17 -12.25 -3.84 17.87
N LEU A 18 -13.20 -3.20 17.22
CA LEU A 18 -13.04 -2.42 15.99
C LEU A 18 -13.17 -0.93 16.35
N LEU A 19 -12.04 -0.21 16.36
CA LEU A 19 -11.96 1.20 16.75
C LEU A 19 -11.75 2.08 15.52
N GLY A 20 -12.80 2.81 15.10
CA GLY A 20 -12.76 3.68 13.94
C GLY A 20 -12.53 2.96 12.60
N THR A 21 -12.64 1.64 12.60
CA THR A 21 -12.41 0.83 11.41
C THR A 21 -13.50 1.05 10.38
N PHE A 22 -13.10 1.31 9.14
CA PHE A 22 -14.03 1.44 8.05
C PHE A 22 -14.36 0.06 7.46
N MET A 23 -15.61 -0.37 7.57
CA MET A 23 -16.08 -1.70 7.17
C MET A 23 -16.55 -1.67 5.71
N THR A 24 -15.60 -1.44 4.79
CA THR A 24 -15.86 -1.50 3.35
C THR A 24 -15.83 -2.95 2.85
N ASP A 25 -16.28 -3.15 1.62
CA ASP A 25 -16.17 -4.41 0.89
C ASP A 25 -14.72 -4.92 0.84
N ILE A 26 -13.76 -4.03 0.48
CA ILE A 26 -12.33 -4.38 0.39
C ILE A 26 -11.80 -4.79 1.77
N ASN A 27 -12.07 -4.01 2.83
CA ASN A 27 -11.60 -4.32 4.19
C ASN A 27 -12.20 -5.63 4.73
N LEU A 28 -13.40 -5.97 4.28
CA LEU A 28 -14.07 -7.24 4.61
C LEU A 28 -13.77 -8.36 3.63
N GLY A 29 -12.78 -8.21 2.75
CA GLY A 29 -12.42 -9.20 1.74
C GLY A 29 -13.59 -9.53 0.82
N ILE A 30 -14.24 -8.49 0.25
CA ILE A 30 -15.47 -8.59 -0.55
C ILE A 30 -16.59 -9.30 0.24
N TYR A 31 -16.77 -8.88 1.49
CA TYR A 31 -17.74 -9.47 2.43
C TYR A 31 -17.58 -10.96 2.68
N THR A 32 -16.36 -11.49 2.57
CA THR A 32 -16.05 -12.87 2.95
C THR A 32 -15.68 -13.03 4.42
N ALA A 33 -15.37 -11.93 5.11
CA ALA A 33 -15.07 -11.96 6.54
C ALA A 33 -16.27 -12.46 7.35
N ASN A 34 -16.04 -13.49 8.17
CA ASN A 34 -17.05 -14.11 9.02
C ASN A 34 -16.90 -13.62 10.46
N LEU A 35 -17.19 -12.33 10.68
CA LEU A 35 -17.14 -11.72 12.00
C LEU A 35 -18.48 -11.93 12.72
N ASP A 36 -18.49 -12.67 13.83
CA ASP A 36 -19.67 -12.88 14.66
C ASP A 36 -20.02 -11.57 15.41
N PRO A 37 -21.17 -10.93 15.12
CA PRO A 37 -21.57 -9.71 15.81
C PRO A 37 -21.68 -9.86 17.33
N ALA A 38 -21.98 -11.06 17.82
CA ALA A 38 -22.06 -11.35 19.25
C ALA A 38 -20.69 -11.30 19.96
N LYS A 39 -19.59 -11.29 19.19
CA LYS A 39 -18.23 -11.19 19.70
C LYS A 39 -17.57 -9.86 19.36
N CYS A 40 -18.28 -8.94 18.70
CA CYS A 40 -17.72 -7.69 18.23
C CYS A 40 -18.14 -6.50 19.11
N ILE A 41 -17.15 -5.63 19.36
CA ILE A 41 -17.34 -4.26 19.83
C ILE A 41 -16.92 -3.37 18.67
N TYR A 42 -17.84 -2.56 18.16
CA TYR A 42 -17.58 -1.69 17.02
C TYR A 42 -17.87 -0.24 17.38
N ALA A 43 -16.84 0.59 17.44
CA ALA A 43 -16.91 2.01 17.73
C ALA A 43 -16.57 2.82 16.48
N THR A 44 -17.47 3.72 16.10
CA THR A 44 -17.30 4.72 15.05
C THR A 44 -17.16 6.11 15.66
N SER A 45 -17.16 7.18 14.85
CA SER A 45 -17.04 8.56 15.35
C SER A 45 -18.02 8.90 16.46
N GLU A 46 -19.29 8.47 16.35
CA GLU A 46 -20.39 8.86 17.25
C GLU A 46 -21.27 7.69 17.68
N GLN A 47 -20.92 6.48 17.34
CA GLN A 47 -21.72 5.30 17.63
C GLN A 47 -20.86 4.18 18.18
N LEU A 48 -21.42 3.47 19.14
CA LEU A 48 -20.84 2.27 19.70
C LEU A 48 -21.85 1.12 19.58
N ARG A 49 -21.40 0.00 19.01
CA ARG A 49 -22.14 -1.26 19.04
C ARG A 49 -21.37 -2.26 19.90
N ILE A 50 -22.02 -2.81 20.89
CA ILE A 50 -21.50 -3.91 21.71
C ILE A 50 -22.43 -5.09 21.50
N HIS A 51 -21.93 -6.16 20.89
CA HIS A 51 -22.73 -7.28 20.45
C HIS A 51 -23.89 -6.79 19.54
N HIS A 52 -25.15 -6.94 19.99
CA HIS A 52 -26.33 -6.52 19.25
C HIS A 52 -26.91 -5.19 19.77
N HIS A 53 -26.31 -4.57 20.80
CA HIS A 53 -26.80 -3.33 21.37
C HIS A 53 -26.12 -2.12 20.70
N HIS A 54 -26.92 -1.12 20.35
CA HIS A 54 -26.46 0.11 19.73
C HIS A 54 -26.59 1.28 20.72
N PHE A 55 -25.52 2.06 20.82
CA PHE A 55 -25.43 3.26 21.65
C PHE A 55 -25.08 4.44 20.73
N HIS A 56 -25.94 5.47 20.72
CA HIS A 56 -25.74 6.69 19.94
C HIS A 56 -25.17 7.79 20.81
N GLY A 57 -24.46 8.74 20.20
CA GLY A 57 -23.85 9.86 20.92
C GLY A 57 -22.64 9.45 21.78
N VAL A 58 -22.05 8.29 21.54
CA VAL A 58 -20.81 7.85 22.17
C VAL A 58 -19.66 8.18 21.25
N MET A 59 -18.89 9.19 21.62
CA MET A 59 -17.72 9.61 20.83
C MET A 59 -16.61 8.59 20.91
N LEU A 60 -15.96 8.30 19.77
CA LEU A 60 -14.85 7.33 19.69
C LEU A 60 -13.73 7.66 20.68
N GLY A 61 -13.35 8.94 20.77
CA GLY A 61 -12.29 9.40 21.67
C GLY A 61 -12.62 9.13 23.14
N ASP A 62 -13.87 9.37 23.56
CA ASP A 62 -14.32 9.12 24.91
C ASP A 62 -14.32 7.61 25.22
N PHE A 63 -14.81 6.81 24.28
CA PHE A 63 -14.82 5.35 24.43
C PHE A 63 -13.38 4.80 24.58
N ILE A 64 -12.44 5.25 23.76
CA ILE A 64 -11.04 4.84 23.83
C ILE A 64 -10.41 5.25 25.16
N SER A 65 -10.65 6.49 25.59
CA SER A 65 -10.13 7.04 26.85
C SER A 65 -10.62 6.25 28.06
N GLU A 66 -11.92 5.97 28.12
CA GLU A 66 -12.53 5.18 29.20
C GLU A 66 -12.06 3.73 29.20
N LEU A 67 -11.93 3.11 28.02
CA LEU A 67 -11.40 1.75 27.88
C LEU A 67 -9.96 1.67 28.39
N ALA A 68 -9.11 2.64 28.00
CA ALA A 68 -7.73 2.72 28.44
C ALA A 68 -7.63 2.95 29.95
N ALA A 69 -8.46 3.84 30.51
CA ALA A 69 -8.50 4.13 31.96
C ALA A 69 -8.86 2.90 32.80
N ARG A 70 -9.75 2.04 32.30
CA ARG A 70 -10.14 0.79 32.95
C ARG A 70 -9.06 -0.28 32.87
N ASN A 71 -8.07 -0.12 31.98
CA ASN A 71 -6.93 -1.01 31.79
C ASN A 71 -7.31 -2.50 31.83
N PRO A 72 -8.21 -2.96 30.92
CA PRO A 72 -8.62 -4.35 30.91
C PRO A 72 -7.39 -5.23 30.70
N LYS A 73 -7.16 -6.18 31.61
CA LYS A 73 -6.07 -7.14 31.43
C LYS A 73 -6.52 -8.21 30.47
N PRO A 74 -5.98 -8.27 29.26
CA PRO A 74 -6.32 -9.35 28.35
C PRO A 74 -5.85 -10.68 28.95
N PRO A 75 -6.56 -11.78 28.71
CA PRO A 75 -6.03 -13.09 29.03
C PRO A 75 -4.67 -13.26 28.35
N ARG A 76 -3.72 -13.90 29.00
CA ARG A 76 -2.43 -14.21 28.38
C ARG A 76 -2.66 -15.14 27.19
N ARG A 77 -2.78 -14.56 26.00
CA ARG A 77 -2.77 -15.33 24.75
C ARG A 77 -1.36 -15.34 24.20
N VAL A 78 -0.91 -16.52 23.86
CA VAL A 78 0.32 -16.67 23.07
C VAL A 78 -0.10 -16.40 21.61
N ILE A 79 0.40 -15.31 21.03
CA ILE A 79 0.25 -15.05 19.61
C ILE A 79 1.01 -16.17 18.87
N PRO A 80 0.34 -16.95 18.02
CA PRO A 80 1.03 -17.97 17.25
C PRO A 80 2.15 -17.38 16.40
N LYS A 81 3.31 -18.02 16.39
CA LYS A 81 4.44 -17.57 15.54
C LYS A 81 4.09 -17.51 14.05
N THR A 82 3.10 -18.27 13.61
CA THR A 82 2.57 -18.23 12.24
C THR A 82 1.94 -16.88 11.87
N LEU A 83 1.53 -16.08 12.87
CA LEU A 83 0.98 -14.73 12.65
C LEU A 83 2.06 -13.66 12.53
N GLU A 84 3.30 -13.95 12.93
CA GLU A 84 4.40 -13.01 12.75
C GLU A 84 4.56 -12.72 11.25
N HIS A 85 4.56 -11.44 10.90
CA HIS A 85 4.89 -11.02 9.54
C HIS A 85 6.37 -11.32 9.31
N ARG A 86 6.66 -12.09 8.28
CA ARG A 86 8.03 -12.34 7.83
C ARG A 86 8.13 -11.83 6.41
N PRO A 87 8.75 -10.66 6.20
CA PRO A 87 8.98 -10.17 4.85
C PRO A 87 9.82 -11.18 4.06
N VAL A 88 9.57 -11.22 2.77
CA VAL A 88 10.37 -12.05 1.86
C VAL A 88 11.84 -11.63 1.97
N GLU A 89 12.73 -12.59 2.21
CA GLU A 89 14.16 -12.32 2.26
C GLU A 89 14.65 -11.88 0.89
N TYR A 90 15.21 -10.67 0.83
CA TYR A 90 15.80 -10.18 -0.42
C TYR A 90 17.26 -10.63 -0.54
N LYS A 91 17.51 -11.48 -1.52
CA LYS A 91 18.85 -11.84 -2.00
C LYS A 91 18.91 -11.47 -3.46
N LEU A 92 19.76 -10.52 -3.82
CA LEU A 92 19.88 -10.00 -5.16
C LEU A 92 20.25 -11.10 -6.17
N VAL A 93 19.47 -11.19 -7.24
CA VAL A 93 19.76 -11.99 -8.44
C VAL A 93 19.81 -11.04 -9.63
N SER A 94 20.98 -10.44 -9.90
CA SER A 94 21.13 -9.27 -10.76
C SER A 94 20.45 -9.37 -12.12
N GLU A 95 20.53 -10.52 -12.78
CA GLU A 95 19.98 -10.72 -14.13
C GLU A 95 18.51 -11.20 -14.14
N ALA A 96 17.92 -11.44 -12.95
CA ALA A 96 16.54 -11.85 -12.88
C ALA A 96 15.61 -10.69 -13.27
N PRO A 97 14.52 -10.94 -14.02
CA PRO A 97 13.50 -9.95 -14.26
C PRO A 97 12.95 -9.44 -12.95
N ILE A 98 12.74 -8.13 -12.86
CA ILE A 98 12.12 -7.53 -11.67
C ILE A 98 10.63 -7.91 -11.58
N THR A 99 10.15 -8.16 -10.37
CA THR A 99 8.74 -8.44 -10.08
C THR A 99 8.25 -7.55 -8.95
N ILE A 100 6.93 -7.43 -8.81
CA ILE A 100 6.30 -6.66 -7.73
C ILE A 100 6.80 -7.16 -6.36
N GLU A 101 6.84 -8.49 -6.15
CA GLU A 101 7.33 -9.08 -4.90
C GLU A 101 8.78 -8.66 -4.61
N ARG A 102 9.64 -8.62 -5.64
CA ARG A 102 11.06 -8.26 -5.50
C ARG A 102 11.25 -6.78 -5.24
N VAL A 103 10.42 -5.91 -5.83
CA VAL A 103 10.36 -4.47 -5.49
C VAL A 103 10.07 -4.30 -4.00
N ILE A 104 9.02 -4.94 -3.49
CA ILE A 104 8.61 -4.86 -2.09
C ILE A 104 9.68 -5.43 -1.15
N ALA A 105 10.24 -6.60 -1.49
CA ALA A 105 11.29 -7.22 -0.69
C ALA A 105 12.54 -6.33 -0.57
N ARG A 106 12.93 -5.65 -1.67
CA ARG A 106 14.06 -4.70 -1.65
C ARG A 106 13.75 -3.44 -0.86
N LEU A 107 12.53 -2.91 -0.99
CA LEU A 107 12.08 -1.74 -0.23
C LEU A 107 12.09 -2.02 1.28
N ASN A 108 11.72 -3.21 1.72
CA ASN A 108 11.78 -3.62 3.13
C ASN A 108 13.19 -3.56 3.73
N GLN A 109 14.25 -3.63 2.91
CA GLN A 109 15.63 -3.42 3.38
C GLN A 109 16.04 -1.94 3.44
N GLN A 110 15.25 -1.07 2.83
CA GLN A 110 15.62 0.33 2.66
C GLN A 110 14.82 1.30 3.53
N ILE A 111 13.53 1.00 3.75
CA ILE A 111 12.62 1.83 4.54
C ILE A 111 13.10 1.90 5.99
N ASP A 112 13.04 3.07 6.59
CA ASP A 112 13.45 3.37 7.96
C ASP A 112 12.45 4.31 8.66
N ASP A 113 12.77 4.72 9.89
CA ASP A 113 11.95 5.63 10.71
C ASP A 113 11.78 7.04 10.13
N GLN A 114 12.58 7.44 9.16
CA GLN A 114 12.50 8.75 8.50
C GLN A 114 11.85 8.65 7.11
N SER A 115 11.19 7.55 6.84
CA SER A 115 10.54 7.29 5.58
C SER A 115 9.05 7.59 5.65
N ILE A 116 8.50 8.14 4.56
CA ILE A 116 7.07 8.26 4.30
C ILE A 116 6.77 7.45 3.05
N VAL A 117 5.99 6.40 3.20
CA VAL A 117 5.58 5.55 2.08
C VAL A 117 4.21 5.97 1.59
N ILE A 118 4.09 6.22 0.29
CA ILE A 118 2.83 6.55 -0.36
C ILE A 118 2.54 5.49 -1.42
N ALA A 119 1.40 4.83 -1.30
CA ALA A 119 0.96 3.85 -2.29
C ALA A 119 -0.31 4.32 -2.99
N ASP A 120 -0.29 4.33 -4.33
CA ASP A 120 -1.52 4.51 -5.10
C ASP A 120 -2.42 3.28 -4.99
N ILE A 121 -3.67 3.44 -5.40
CA ILE A 121 -4.62 2.32 -5.42
C ILE A 121 -4.22 1.27 -6.47
N GLY A 122 -4.84 0.12 -6.40
CA GLY A 122 -4.54 -1.04 -7.23
C GLY A 122 -3.45 -1.91 -6.64
N ASP A 123 -2.72 -2.62 -7.47
CA ASP A 123 -1.69 -3.55 -6.98
C ASP A 123 -0.53 -2.85 -6.26
N SER A 124 -0.33 -1.58 -6.49
CA SER A 124 0.58 -0.75 -5.68
C SER A 124 0.23 -0.76 -4.20
N LEU A 125 -1.06 -0.59 -3.87
CA LEU A 125 -1.54 -0.66 -2.48
C LEU A 125 -1.51 -2.09 -1.95
N PHE A 126 -1.98 -3.05 -2.73
CA PHE A 126 -2.02 -4.44 -2.27
C PHE A 126 -0.62 -4.97 -1.98
N ALA A 127 0.33 -4.73 -2.86
CA ALA A 127 1.74 -5.06 -2.65
C ALA A 127 2.32 -4.34 -1.42
N ALA A 128 2.00 -3.05 -1.25
CA ALA A 128 2.48 -2.26 -0.12
C ALA A 128 1.98 -2.76 1.25
N THR A 129 0.93 -3.61 1.31
CA THR A 129 0.53 -4.26 2.57
C THR A 129 1.56 -5.29 3.08
N GLU A 130 2.51 -5.70 2.25
CA GLU A 130 3.62 -6.58 2.63
C GLU A 130 4.89 -5.78 3.04
N LEU A 131 4.81 -4.44 3.05
CA LEU A 131 5.89 -3.61 3.56
C LEU A 131 5.93 -3.64 5.09
N GLN A 132 7.14 -3.67 5.62
CA GLN A 132 7.39 -3.58 7.06
C GLN A 132 7.60 -2.13 7.45
N MET A 133 6.62 -1.56 8.15
CA MET A 133 6.72 -0.22 8.71
C MET A 133 7.46 -0.29 10.05
N HIS A 134 8.33 0.69 10.29
CA HIS A 134 9.02 0.91 11.56
C HIS A 134 8.20 1.86 12.45
N ASP A 135 8.61 2.08 13.68
CA ASP A 135 7.83 2.84 14.68
C ASP A 135 7.43 4.26 14.22
N ARG A 136 8.25 4.89 13.40
CA ARG A 136 8.04 6.27 12.93
C ARG A 136 7.84 6.41 11.42
N THR A 137 7.79 5.30 10.70
CA THR A 137 7.47 5.31 9.27
C THR A 137 5.99 5.65 9.07
N ASP A 138 5.69 6.67 8.27
CA ASP A 138 4.32 6.99 7.91
C ASP A 138 3.90 6.25 6.62
N PHE A 139 2.65 5.81 6.58
CA PHE A 139 2.04 5.19 5.42
C PHE A 139 0.79 5.94 4.99
N ILE A 140 0.72 6.36 3.73
CA ILE A 140 -0.37 7.14 3.16
C ILE A 140 -0.92 6.45 1.91
N SER A 141 -2.23 6.25 1.86
CA SER A 141 -2.89 5.69 0.67
C SER A 141 -4.36 6.11 0.63
N PRO A 142 -4.97 6.24 -0.57
CA PRO A 142 -6.39 6.54 -0.73
C PRO A 142 -7.28 5.29 -0.56
N ALA A 143 -6.89 4.39 0.34
CA ALA A 143 -7.47 3.05 0.53
C ALA A 143 -8.99 3.05 0.77
N TYR A 144 -9.53 4.16 1.27
CA TYR A 144 -10.96 4.29 1.56
C TYR A 144 -11.81 4.47 0.29
N TYR A 145 -11.39 5.40 -0.57
CA TYR A 145 -12.19 5.78 -1.76
C TYR A 145 -11.66 5.14 -3.04
N THR A 146 -10.48 4.55 -2.97
CA THR A 146 -9.78 3.89 -4.09
C THR A 146 -9.59 4.79 -5.32
N SER A 147 -9.30 6.08 -5.10
CA SER A 147 -9.08 7.04 -6.18
C SER A 147 -7.69 6.88 -6.79
N MET A 148 -7.64 6.51 -8.07
CA MET A 148 -6.40 6.45 -8.84
C MET A 148 -5.81 7.84 -9.05
N GLY A 149 -4.47 7.92 -9.08
CA GLY A 149 -3.75 9.17 -9.28
C GLY A 149 -3.57 10.00 -8.02
N PHE A 150 -3.85 9.45 -6.84
CA PHE A 150 -3.64 10.13 -5.56
C PHE A 150 -2.16 10.31 -5.21
N SER A 151 -1.32 9.34 -5.54
CA SER A 151 0.02 9.22 -4.97
C SER A 151 0.97 10.35 -5.35
N VAL A 152 0.98 10.80 -6.61
CA VAL A 152 1.89 11.87 -7.05
C VAL A 152 1.58 13.22 -6.38
N PRO A 153 0.32 13.70 -6.34
CA PRO A 153 -0.02 14.89 -5.54
C PRO A 153 0.23 14.72 -4.04
N ALA A 154 -0.02 13.52 -3.49
CA ALA A 154 0.25 13.25 -2.09
C ALA A 154 1.75 13.29 -1.77
N THR A 155 2.61 12.89 -2.71
CA THR A 155 4.07 13.02 -2.61
C THR A 155 4.49 14.48 -2.42
N LEU A 156 3.91 15.36 -3.23
CA LEU A 156 4.13 16.81 -3.07
C LEU A 156 3.71 17.28 -1.68
N GLY A 157 2.50 16.91 -1.25
CA GLY A 157 1.97 17.28 0.07
C GLY A 157 2.84 16.79 1.22
N ALA A 158 3.30 15.55 1.16
CA ALA A 158 4.18 14.94 2.16
C ALA A 158 5.54 15.67 2.24
N GLN A 159 6.15 16.00 1.09
CA GLN A 159 7.42 16.75 1.06
C GLN A 159 7.26 18.18 1.58
N VAL A 160 6.13 18.84 1.34
CA VAL A 160 5.84 20.16 1.92
C VAL A 160 5.72 20.06 3.45
N ALA A 161 5.01 19.07 3.94
CA ALA A 161 4.79 18.88 5.39
C ALA A 161 6.06 18.42 6.12
N ARG A 162 6.86 17.56 5.49
CA ARG A 162 8.04 16.92 6.05
C ARG A 162 9.22 16.95 5.07
N PRO A 163 9.84 18.10 4.86
CA PRO A 163 10.83 18.30 3.79
C PRO A 163 12.12 17.49 3.97
N ASN A 164 12.43 17.06 5.18
CA ASN A 164 13.65 16.31 5.50
C ASN A 164 13.47 14.79 5.43
N ASP A 165 12.22 14.31 5.41
CA ASP A 165 11.94 12.87 5.38
C ASP A 165 12.06 12.33 3.94
N ARG A 166 12.36 11.04 3.83
CA ARG A 166 12.42 10.38 2.54
C ARG A 166 11.02 9.91 2.12
N VAL A 167 10.43 10.60 1.17
CA VAL A 167 9.17 10.18 0.57
C VAL A 167 9.44 9.15 -0.52
N ILE A 168 8.80 7.99 -0.41
CA ILE A 168 8.84 6.88 -1.37
C ILE A 168 7.42 6.67 -1.87
N THR A 169 7.22 6.78 -3.17
CA THR A 169 5.92 6.64 -3.80
C THR A 169 5.90 5.42 -4.70
N ILE A 170 4.88 4.58 -4.54
CA ILE A 170 4.63 3.39 -5.36
C ILE A 170 3.33 3.64 -6.12
N CYS A 171 3.42 3.63 -7.45
CA CYS A 171 2.31 4.00 -8.33
C CYS A 171 2.28 3.08 -9.54
N GLY A 172 1.11 2.59 -9.93
CA GLY A 172 0.92 1.92 -11.21
C GLY A 172 0.94 2.92 -12.36
N ASP A 173 1.29 2.45 -13.55
CA ASP A 173 1.37 3.24 -14.79
C ASP A 173 0.06 3.96 -15.10
N GLY A 174 -1.09 3.28 -15.00
CA GLY A 174 -2.41 3.86 -15.24
C GLY A 174 -2.76 4.96 -14.23
N ALA A 175 -2.48 4.77 -12.95
CA ALA A 175 -2.70 5.77 -11.92
C ALA A 175 -1.75 6.97 -12.11
N PHE A 176 -0.50 6.71 -12.48
CA PHE A 176 0.48 7.74 -12.76
C PHE A 176 0.04 8.67 -13.90
N GLN A 177 -0.53 8.12 -15.00
CA GLN A 177 -0.98 8.94 -16.13
C GLN A 177 -2.09 9.93 -15.78
N MET A 178 -2.81 9.72 -14.69
CA MET A 178 -3.88 10.65 -14.27
C MET A 178 -3.34 11.95 -13.69
N THR A 179 -2.22 11.91 -12.95
CA THR A 179 -1.71 13.07 -12.20
C THR A 179 -0.20 13.23 -12.28
N GLY A 180 0.49 12.43 -13.08
CA GLY A 180 1.96 12.44 -13.17
C GLY A 180 2.56 13.80 -13.53
N MET A 181 1.80 14.69 -14.16
CA MET A 181 2.26 16.06 -14.47
C MET A 181 2.51 16.92 -13.23
N GLU A 182 2.01 16.53 -12.05
CA GLU A 182 2.34 17.19 -10.79
C GLU A 182 3.82 17.04 -10.40
N LEU A 183 4.57 16.17 -11.08
CA LEU A 183 6.04 16.15 -11.01
C LEU A 183 6.65 17.51 -11.31
N SER A 184 6.02 18.31 -12.18
CA SER A 184 6.50 19.66 -12.51
C SER A 184 6.52 20.57 -11.29
N THR A 185 5.55 20.43 -10.39
CA THR A 185 5.50 21.16 -9.13
C THR A 185 6.58 20.68 -8.15
N ILE A 186 6.81 19.36 -8.08
CA ILE A 186 7.89 18.77 -7.28
C ILE A 186 9.26 19.29 -7.72
N VAL A 187 9.51 19.30 -9.03
CA VAL A 187 10.74 19.87 -9.62
C VAL A 187 10.88 21.35 -9.31
N ARG A 188 9.82 22.13 -9.49
CA ARG A 188 9.81 23.57 -9.23
C ARG A 188 10.23 23.90 -7.80
N HIS A 189 9.84 23.09 -6.83
CA HIS A 189 10.15 23.29 -5.41
C HIS A 189 11.46 22.62 -4.97
N GLY A 190 12.16 21.93 -5.85
CA GLY A 190 13.43 21.27 -5.54
C GLY A 190 13.29 20.11 -4.55
N PHE A 191 12.12 19.48 -4.47
CA PHE A 191 11.91 18.33 -3.62
C PHE A 191 12.57 17.07 -4.20
N SER A 192 12.92 16.12 -3.33
CA SER A 192 13.71 14.95 -3.68
C SER A 192 13.04 13.61 -3.32
N PRO A 193 11.77 13.38 -3.65
CA PRO A 193 11.14 12.07 -3.44
C PRO A 193 11.69 11.02 -4.39
N ILE A 194 11.47 9.75 -4.04
CA ILE A 194 11.66 8.59 -4.93
C ILE A 194 10.27 8.15 -5.38
N ILE A 195 10.04 8.15 -6.69
CA ILE A 195 8.77 7.74 -7.29
C ILE A 195 9.02 6.51 -8.14
N ILE A 196 8.33 5.42 -7.80
CA ILE A 196 8.42 4.12 -8.46
C ILE A 196 7.15 3.94 -9.27
N VAL A 197 7.29 3.95 -10.59
CA VAL A 197 6.20 3.66 -11.53
C VAL A 197 6.30 2.20 -11.91
N MET A 198 5.33 1.41 -11.48
CA MET A 198 5.20 -0.01 -11.82
C MET A 198 4.42 -0.12 -13.12
N ASP A 199 5.14 -0.34 -14.23
CA ASP A 199 4.58 -0.43 -15.58
C ASP A 199 4.32 -1.89 -15.96
N ASN A 200 3.06 -2.30 -15.88
CA ASN A 200 2.55 -3.58 -16.37
C ASN A 200 1.61 -3.41 -17.58
N HIS A 201 1.71 -2.28 -18.28
CA HIS A 201 0.94 -1.92 -19.46
C HIS A 201 -0.57 -1.79 -19.22
N GLY A 202 -0.99 -1.29 -18.05
CA GLY A 202 -2.40 -0.95 -17.80
C GLY A 202 -2.96 -1.36 -16.45
N TYR A 203 -4.27 -1.61 -16.45
CA TYR A 203 -5.02 -1.85 -15.22
C TYR A 203 -4.93 -3.31 -14.75
N GLY A 204 -3.77 -3.69 -14.18
CA GLY A 204 -3.49 -5.06 -13.73
C GLY A 204 -4.49 -5.58 -12.71
N THR A 205 -4.99 -4.72 -11.81
CA THR A 205 -6.02 -5.10 -10.84
C THR A 205 -7.31 -5.52 -11.54
N GLU A 206 -7.76 -4.76 -12.54
CA GLU A 206 -8.97 -5.08 -13.29
C GLU A 206 -8.82 -6.38 -14.07
N ARG A 207 -7.64 -6.63 -14.68
CA ARG A 207 -7.33 -7.91 -15.33
C ARG A 207 -7.44 -9.10 -14.39
N MET A 208 -7.08 -8.92 -13.12
CA MET A 208 -7.16 -9.99 -12.11
C MET A 208 -8.58 -10.22 -11.59
N LEU A 209 -9.40 -9.17 -11.52
CA LEU A 209 -10.74 -9.23 -10.93
C LEU A 209 -11.83 -9.57 -11.94
N HIS A 210 -11.62 -9.28 -13.22
CA HIS A 210 -12.58 -9.53 -14.29
C HIS A 210 -12.03 -10.56 -15.28
N ALA A 211 -12.86 -11.53 -15.64
CA ALA A 211 -12.50 -12.53 -16.64
C ALA A 211 -12.46 -11.90 -18.04
N GLY A 212 -11.44 -12.25 -18.81
CA GLY A 212 -11.28 -11.87 -20.21
C GLY A 212 -10.22 -10.80 -20.44
N ASP A 213 -9.74 -10.75 -21.66
CA ASP A 213 -8.79 -9.76 -22.15
C ASP A 213 -9.58 -8.58 -22.73
N LEU A 214 -9.72 -7.54 -21.92
CA LEU A 214 -10.59 -6.40 -22.25
C LEU A 214 -9.71 -5.20 -22.63
N GLU A 215 -9.93 -4.66 -23.84
CA GLU A 215 -9.14 -3.57 -24.42
C GLU A 215 -9.02 -2.35 -23.49
N TYR A 216 -10.03 -2.06 -22.68
CA TYR A 216 -10.00 -0.92 -21.77
C TYR A 216 -9.00 -1.10 -20.60
N ASN A 217 -8.49 -2.31 -20.38
CA ASN A 217 -7.44 -2.55 -19.39
C ASN A 217 -6.04 -2.18 -19.89
N GLU A 218 -5.89 -1.96 -21.20
CA GLU A 218 -4.64 -1.55 -21.79
C GLU A 218 -4.54 -0.03 -21.81
N ILE A 219 -3.34 0.47 -21.58
CA ILE A 219 -3.04 1.90 -21.70
C ILE A 219 -1.85 2.10 -22.62
N HIS A 220 -1.77 3.28 -23.23
CA HIS A 220 -0.60 3.67 -23.98
C HIS A 220 0.58 3.94 -23.03
N SER A 221 1.62 3.12 -23.11
CA SER A 221 2.80 3.26 -22.27
C SER A 221 3.61 4.51 -22.61
N TRP A 222 4.09 5.19 -21.60
CA TRP A 222 4.98 6.34 -21.73
C TRP A 222 6.42 5.94 -21.37
N ASN A 223 7.37 6.70 -21.87
CA ASN A 223 8.76 6.63 -21.40
C ASN A 223 8.88 7.40 -20.07
N TYR A 224 8.32 6.87 -18.98
CA TYR A 224 8.22 7.57 -17.69
C TYR A 224 9.58 8.05 -17.20
N HIS A 225 10.64 7.26 -17.36
CA HIS A 225 12.02 7.62 -16.99
C HIS A 225 12.56 8.85 -17.72
N LYS A 226 11.93 9.32 -18.81
CA LYS A 226 12.31 10.55 -19.52
C LYS A 226 11.65 11.82 -18.96
N LEU A 227 10.63 11.71 -18.14
CA LEU A 227 9.92 12.87 -17.60
C LEU A 227 10.82 13.82 -16.79
N PRO A 228 11.76 13.36 -15.95
CA PRO A 228 12.71 14.27 -15.29
C PRO A 228 13.50 15.14 -16.26
N GLU A 229 13.94 14.59 -17.39
CA GLU A 229 14.64 15.34 -18.46
C GLU A 229 13.71 16.39 -19.09
N VAL A 230 12.48 16.00 -19.44
CA VAL A 230 11.45 16.90 -20.03
C VAL A 230 11.13 18.04 -19.08
N LEU A 231 11.03 17.78 -17.79
CA LEU A 231 10.74 18.75 -16.74
C LEU A 231 11.99 19.54 -16.28
N ARG A 232 13.17 19.18 -16.79
CA ARG A 232 14.45 19.80 -16.46
C ARG A 232 14.81 19.70 -14.98
N GLY A 233 14.48 18.58 -14.33
CA GLY A 233 14.83 18.37 -12.92
C GLY A 233 14.61 16.93 -12.44
N GLY A 234 15.57 16.44 -11.65
CA GLY A 234 15.58 15.08 -11.15
C GLY A 234 16.28 14.09 -12.09
N THR A 235 16.24 12.80 -11.72
CA THR A 235 16.89 11.71 -12.45
C THR A 235 15.88 10.60 -12.73
N GLY A 236 15.87 10.11 -13.97
CA GLY A 236 15.06 8.97 -14.37
C GLY A 236 15.89 7.70 -14.54
N TYR A 237 15.33 6.58 -14.14
CA TYR A 237 15.94 5.25 -14.26
C TYR A 237 14.96 4.33 -14.98
N GLU A 238 15.44 3.62 -15.99
CA GLU A 238 14.70 2.57 -16.69
C GLU A 238 15.17 1.20 -16.16
N ILE A 239 14.24 0.33 -15.78
CA ILE A 239 14.54 -0.84 -14.95
C ILE A 239 13.77 -2.06 -15.45
N PHE A 240 14.50 -3.13 -15.78
CA PHE A 240 13.98 -4.42 -16.23
C PHE A 240 14.39 -5.57 -15.30
N THR A 241 15.49 -5.41 -14.55
CA THR A 241 16.08 -6.47 -13.73
C THR A 241 16.19 -6.07 -12.27
N GLU A 242 16.35 -7.07 -11.39
CA GLU A 242 16.62 -6.83 -9.97
C GLU A 242 17.89 -6.02 -9.74
N GLY A 243 18.94 -6.26 -10.53
CA GLY A 243 20.21 -5.55 -10.43
C GLY A 243 20.08 -4.07 -10.78
N GLU A 244 19.32 -3.76 -11.82
CA GLU A 244 19.03 -2.37 -12.20
C GLU A 244 18.19 -1.66 -11.14
N PHE A 245 17.19 -2.35 -10.57
CA PHE A 245 16.37 -1.80 -9.48
C PHE A 245 17.19 -1.52 -8.23
N ASP A 246 18.02 -2.48 -7.79
CA ASP A 246 18.88 -2.32 -6.61
C ASP A 246 19.84 -1.14 -6.78
N ALA A 247 20.49 -1.05 -7.94
CA ALA A 247 21.41 0.03 -8.26
C ALA A 247 20.72 1.39 -8.34
N ALA A 248 19.54 1.46 -8.99
CA ALA A 248 18.76 2.69 -9.13
C ALA A 248 18.25 3.16 -7.77
N LEU A 249 17.67 2.26 -6.95
CA LEU A 249 17.17 2.60 -5.63
C LEU A 249 18.29 3.08 -4.70
N THR A 250 19.46 2.42 -4.74
CA THR A 250 20.63 2.82 -3.93
C THR A 250 21.10 4.24 -4.31
N LYS A 251 21.19 4.55 -5.60
CA LYS A 251 21.54 5.89 -6.07
C LYS A 251 20.50 6.93 -5.70
N ALA A 252 19.22 6.62 -5.96
CA ALA A 252 18.09 7.48 -5.63
C ALA A 252 18.01 7.76 -4.13
N TRP A 253 18.31 6.78 -3.29
CA TRP A 253 18.32 6.96 -1.84
C TRP A 253 19.39 7.93 -1.36
N ALA A 254 20.58 7.87 -1.96
CA ALA A 254 21.70 8.75 -1.62
C ALA A 254 21.53 10.17 -2.19
N ASP A 255 20.85 10.32 -3.33
CA ASP A 255 20.65 11.60 -3.98
C ASP A 255 19.51 12.39 -3.34
N ARG A 256 19.82 13.60 -2.89
CA ARG A 256 18.87 14.58 -2.32
C ARG A 256 18.81 15.86 -3.16
N SER A 257 19.44 15.89 -4.32
CA SER A 257 19.52 17.08 -5.17
C SER A 257 18.24 17.33 -5.99
N GLY A 258 17.39 16.31 -6.13
CA GLY A 258 16.12 16.36 -6.86
C GLY A 258 15.35 15.04 -6.79
N MET A 259 14.20 14.99 -7.44
CA MET A 259 13.39 13.77 -7.49
C MET A 259 14.08 12.65 -8.28
N SER A 260 13.81 11.42 -7.91
CA SER A 260 14.19 10.22 -8.67
C SER A 260 12.92 9.51 -9.15
N LEU A 261 12.87 9.22 -10.46
CA LEU A 261 11.75 8.50 -11.08
C LEU A 261 12.26 7.14 -11.58
N LEU A 262 11.81 6.08 -10.93
CA LEU A 262 12.15 4.70 -11.23
C LEU A 262 11.02 4.08 -12.08
N HIS A 263 11.27 3.89 -13.37
CA HIS A 263 10.36 3.24 -14.30
C HIS A 263 10.64 1.74 -14.29
N VAL A 264 9.79 0.97 -13.62
CA VAL A 264 9.95 -0.46 -13.43
C VAL A 264 9.05 -1.22 -14.40
N HIS A 265 9.67 -1.89 -15.38
CA HIS A 265 8.96 -2.73 -16.35
C HIS A 265 8.62 -4.09 -15.73
N LEU A 266 7.34 -4.37 -15.62
CA LEU A 266 6.82 -5.61 -15.06
C LEU A 266 6.16 -6.45 -16.16
N SER A 267 6.06 -7.75 -15.91
CA SER A 267 5.21 -8.59 -16.76
C SER A 267 3.74 -8.18 -16.63
N VAL A 268 3.00 -8.23 -17.73
CA VAL A 268 1.55 -7.96 -17.75
C VAL A 268 0.78 -8.87 -16.76
N SER A 269 1.28 -10.07 -16.54
CA SER A 269 0.70 -11.07 -15.64
C SER A 269 1.26 -11.03 -14.22
N ASP A 270 2.23 -10.14 -13.93
CA ASP A 270 2.77 -10.03 -12.59
C ASP A 270 1.75 -9.37 -11.65
N SER A 271 1.61 -9.93 -10.47
CA SER A 271 0.67 -9.44 -9.47
C SER A 271 1.10 -9.84 -8.06
N SER A 272 0.78 -8.99 -7.09
CA SER A 272 1.10 -9.24 -5.69
C SER A 272 0.29 -10.40 -5.10
N LEU A 273 0.86 -11.11 -4.13
CA LEU A 273 0.14 -12.16 -3.39
C LEU A 273 -1.15 -11.66 -2.71
N PRO A 274 -1.22 -10.44 -2.12
CA PRO A 274 -2.47 -9.91 -1.59
C PRO A 274 -3.56 -9.73 -2.66
N LEU A 275 -3.21 -9.28 -3.87
CA LEU A 275 -4.17 -9.16 -4.97
C LEU A 275 -4.64 -10.54 -5.45
N GLN A 276 -3.74 -11.51 -5.59
CA GLN A 276 -4.09 -12.89 -5.94
C GLN A 276 -5.09 -13.49 -4.94
N ARG A 277 -4.84 -13.34 -3.63
CA ARG A 277 -5.76 -13.78 -2.58
C ARG A 277 -7.13 -13.10 -2.66
N LEU A 278 -7.17 -11.82 -3.05
CA LEU A 278 -8.43 -11.10 -3.25
C LEU A 278 -9.21 -11.67 -4.42
N ALA A 279 -8.55 -11.86 -5.57
CA ALA A 279 -9.15 -12.43 -6.77
C ALA A 279 -9.70 -13.85 -6.54
N GLU A 280 -8.94 -14.70 -5.84
CA GLU A 280 -9.39 -16.05 -5.45
C GLU A 280 -10.67 -16.00 -4.61
N ARG A 281 -10.77 -15.09 -3.65
CA ARG A 281 -11.98 -14.93 -2.81
C ARG A 281 -13.18 -14.44 -3.61
N MET A 282 -12.97 -13.55 -4.57
CA MET A 282 -14.03 -13.09 -5.47
C MET A 282 -14.56 -14.23 -6.34
N SER A 283 -13.68 -15.04 -6.93
CA SER A 283 -14.08 -16.17 -7.77
C SER A 283 -14.91 -17.25 -7.06
N GLN A 284 -14.79 -17.35 -5.73
CA GLN A 284 -15.59 -18.29 -4.92
C GLN A 284 -17.02 -17.82 -4.66
N ARG A 285 -17.35 -16.55 -4.99
CA ARG A 285 -18.69 -15.96 -4.78
C ARG A 285 -19.54 -15.84 -6.06
N VAL A 286 -18.92 -16.03 -7.21
CA VAL A 286 -19.58 -16.09 -8.53
C VAL A 286 -19.88 -17.55 -8.88
#